data_b39537bdc21ca1ee521d2529872a3db0
#
_entry.id   b39537bdc21ca1ee521d2529872a3db0
#
_cell.length_a   1.000
_cell.length_b   1.000
_cell.length_c   1.000
_cell.angle_alpha   90.00
_cell.angle_beta   90.00
_cell.angle_gamma   90.00
#
_symmetry.space_group_name_H-M   'P 1'
#
loop_
_entity.id
_entity.type
_entity.pdbx_description
1 polymer ?
#
loop_
_entity_poly.entity_id
_entity_poly.type
_entity_poly.pdbx_seq_one_letter_code
_entity_poly.pdbx_strand_id
1 'polypeptide(L)'
;TYAAGPLTAQAYYHQFKRAVGTDAVSDKQMGLGAGYNFGMFRIAGSYNVADPDGANNKHTGYNLGVGVKLGAGELLGQVIQQKVSTGGTDPKATTFGIAYTQPLSKRTNVYATYGQTRNNSTGAFSLRASDITIAPVVAGDDPKAFSVGLRHMF
;
A
#
# COMPACT_ATOMS: atom_id res chain seq x y z
N THR A 1 -6.49 -14.12 10.57
CA THR A 1 -5.59 -14.64 9.52
C THR A 1 -5.80 -16.15 9.40
N TYR A 2 -5.91 -16.61 8.19
CA TYR A 2 -5.98 -18.04 7.82
C TYR A 2 -4.75 -18.37 6.97
N ALA A 3 -4.11 -19.50 7.22
CA ALA A 3 -2.99 -19.99 6.42
C ALA A 3 -3.14 -21.51 6.22
N ALA A 4 -3.12 -21.97 4.97
CA ALA A 4 -3.20 -23.37 4.59
C ALA A 4 -2.33 -23.63 3.37
N GLY A 5 -1.20 -24.29 3.56
CA GLY A 5 -0.23 -24.54 2.50
C GLY A 5 0.23 -23.24 1.84
N PRO A 6 0.05 -23.10 0.50
CA PRO A 6 0.47 -21.89 -0.23
C PRO A 6 -0.50 -20.71 -0.09
N LEU A 7 -1.70 -20.92 0.46
CA LEU A 7 -2.75 -19.92 0.60
C LEU A 7 -2.64 -19.20 1.95
N THR A 8 -2.71 -17.87 1.91
CA THR A 8 -2.94 -17.02 3.08
C THR A 8 -4.14 -16.13 2.85
N ALA A 9 -4.96 -15.91 3.87
CA ALA A 9 -6.09 -14.99 3.82
C ALA A 9 -6.24 -14.28 5.17
N GLN A 10 -6.72 -13.05 5.12
CA GLN A 10 -6.99 -12.27 6.31
C GLN A 10 -8.21 -11.38 6.11
N ALA A 11 -8.94 -11.18 7.19
CA ALA A 11 -10.01 -10.19 7.26
C ALA A 11 -9.96 -9.52 8.62
N TYR A 12 -10.34 -8.26 8.67
CA TYR A 12 -10.48 -7.53 9.91
C TYR A 12 -11.66 -6.57 9.84
N TYR A 13 -12.21 -6.30 11.01
CA TYR A 13 -13.16 -5.22 11.24
C TYR A 13 -12.77 -4.52 12.53
N HIS A 14 -12.62 -3.19 12.47
CA HIS A 14 -12.37 -2.35 13.63
C HIS A 14 -13.46 -1.29 13.73
N GLN A 15 -13.92 -1.06 14.93
CA GLN A 15 -14.77 0.06 15.28
C GLN A 15 -14.19 0.73 16.52
N PHE A 16 -13.95 2.03 16.42
CA PHE A 16 -13.44 2.79 17.55
C PHE A 16 -14.15 4.14 17.65
N LYS A 17 -14.27 4.63 18.87
CA LYS A 17 -14.87 5.93 19.15
C LYS A 17 -13.76 6.96 19.31
N ARG A 18 -13.96 8.13 18.74
CA ARG A 18 -13.12 9.31 18.97
C ARG A 18 -13.98 10.49 19.36
N ALA A 19 -13.43 11.38 20.17
CA ALA A 19 -14.08 12.64 20.52
C ALA A 19 -13.92 13.64 19.35
N VAL A 20 -15.01 14.33 19.00
CA VAL A 20 -15.00 15.44 18.05
C VAL A 20 -15.79 16.59 18.72
N GLY A 21 -15.09 17.56 19.30
CA GLY A 21 -15.71 18.56 20.14
C GLY A 21 -16.32 17.92 21.39
N THR A 22 -17.62 18.09 21.58
CA THR A 22 -18.41 17.49 22.69
C THR A 22 -19.03 16.13 22.31
N ASP A 23 -18.95 15.71 21.05
CA ASP A 23 -19.61 14.50 20.54
C ASP A 23 -18.63 13.33 20.42
N ALA A 24 -19.15 12.12 20.56
CA ALA A 24 -18.41 10.89 20.30
C ALA A 24 -18.85 10.31 18.96
N VAL A 25 -17.95 10.28 17.98
CA VAL A 25 -18.17 9.67 16.67
C VAL A 25 -17.57 8.27 16.61
N SER A 26 -18.14 7.38 15.80
CA SER A 26 -17.75 5.98 15.69
C SER A 26 -17.16 5.68 14.32
N ASP A 27 -15.87 5.66 14.22
CA ASP A 27 -15.16 5.35 12.99
C ASP A 27 -15.10 3.82 12.77
N LYS A 28 -15.23 3.39 11.53
CA LYS A 28 -15.21 1.97 11.13
C LYS A 28 -14.11 1.73 10.11
N GLN A 29 -13.41 0.63 10.28
CA GLN A 29 -12.42 0.16 9.32
C GLN A 29 -12.60 -1.33 9.08
N MET A 30 -12.55 -1.74 7.84
CA MET A 30 -12.59 -3.15 7.45
C MET A 30 -11.66 -3.41 6.29
N GLY A 31 -11.16 -4.63 6.24
CA GLY A 31 -10.34 -5.06 5.13
C GLY A 31 -10.33 -6.57 5.00
N LEU A 32 -10.05 -6.99 3.79
CA LEU A 32 -9.82 -8.38 3.44
C LEU A 32 -8.62 -8.46 2.49
N GLY A 33 -7.89 -9.55 2.56
CA GLY A 33 -6.77 -9.79 1.69
C GLY A 33 -6.51 -11.27 1.55
N ALA A 34 -5.94 -11.66 0.41
CA ALA A 34 -5.51 -13.01 0.17
C ALA A 34 -4.21 -13.02 -0.65
N GLY A 35 -3.43 -14.08 -0.47
CA GLY A 35 -2.21 -14.32 -1.22
C GLY A 35 -2.03 -15.80 -1.49
N TYR A 36 -1.39 -16.10 -2.61
CA TYR A 36 -1.04 -17.45 -2.99
C TYR A 36 0.40 -17.53 -3.47
N ASN A 37 1.12 -18.51 -2.96
CA ASN A 37 2.51 -18.76 -3.30
C ASN A 37 2.63 -19.98 -4.23
N PHE A 38 2.97 -19.75 -5.50
CA PHE A 38 3.16 -20.77 -6.53
C PHE A 38 4.58 -21.37 -6.57
N GLY A 39 5.43 -21.02 -5.58
CA GLY A 39 6.83 -21.44 -5.53
C GLY A 39 7.76 -20.45 -6.21
N MET A 40 7.75 -20.36 -7.54
CA MET A 40 8.56 -19.40 -8.30
C MET A 40 8.02 -17.97 -8.24
N PHE A 41 6.71 -17.80 -8.13
CA PHE A 41 6.07 -16.51 -8.01
C PHE A 41 4.97 -16.54 -6.95
N ARG A 42 4.62 -15.38 -6.44
CA ARG A 42 3.53 -15.17 -5.49
C ARG A 42 2.69 -13.99 -5.92
N ILE A 43 1.40 -14.08 -5.68
CA ILE A 43 0.45 -13.00 -5.90
C ILE A 43 -0.28 -12.75 -4.59
N ALA A 44 -0.52 -11.49 -4.27
CA ALA A 44 -1.35 -11.10 -3.14
C ALA A 44 -2.17 -9.86 -3.48
N GLY A 45 -3.39 -9.83 -2.99
CA GLY A 45 -4.27 -8.68 -3.15
C GLY A 45 -5.01 -8.37 -1.87
N SER A 46 -5.40 -7.11 -1.71
CA SER A 46 -6.20 -6.67 -0.58
C SER A 46 -7.18 -5.57 -0.97
N TYR A 47 -8.26 -5.50 -0.22
CA TYR A 47 -9.26 -4.44 -0.25
C TYR A 47 -9.48 -3.92 1.15
N ASN A 48 -9.51 -2.60 1.33
CA ASN A 48 -9.73 -1.98 2.62
C ASN A 48 -10.62 -0.74 2.49
N VAL A 49 -11.41 -0.52 3.53
CA VAL A 49 -12.29 0.63 3.67
C VAL A 49 -12.08 1.23 5.05
N ALA A 50 -11.94 2.54 5.10
CA ALA A 50 -12.04 3.32 6.33
C ALA A 50 -13.16 4.33 6.16
N ASP A 51 -14.15 4.27 7.04
CA ASP A 51 -15.38 5.06 7.01
C ASP A 51 -15.46 5.87 8.32
N PRO A 52 -14.88 7.08 8.35
CA PRO A 52 -14.97 7.95 9.51
C PRO A 52 -16.38 8.51 9.62
N ASP A 53 -16.97 8.36 10.81
CA ASP A 53 -18.32 8.86 11.11
C ASP A 53 -18.35 10.39 11.15
N GLY A 54 -19.43 10.97 10.68
CA GLY A 54 -19.64 12.43 10.69
C GLY A 54 -18.85 13.20 9.61
N ALA A 55 -18.22 12.52 8.65
CA ALA A 55 -17.50 13.15 7.56
C ALA A 55 -17.73 12.41 6.23
N ASN A 56 -17.96 13.17 5.16
CA ASN A 56 -18.04 12.61 3.80
C ASN A 56 -16.64 12.39 3.24
N ASN A 57 -15.86 11.49 3.84
CA ASN A 57 -14.50 11.18 3.42
C ASN A 57 -14.15 9.70 3.60
N LYS A 58 -15.02 8.84 3.13
CA LYS A 58 -14.78 7.40 3.09
C LYS A 58 -13.58 7.06 2.21
N HIS A 59 -12.58 6.44 2.81
CA HIS A 59 -11.38 5.97 2.14
C HIS A 59 -11.55 4.53 1.65
N THR A 60 -11.24 4.27 0.39
CA THR A 60 -11.25 2.94 -0.20
C THR A 60 -9.90 2.67 -0.84
N GLY A 61 -9.34 1.49 -0.59
CA GLY A 61 -8.05 1.07 -1.14
C GLY A 61 -8.10 -0.33 -1.72
N TYR A 62 -7.45 -0.51 -2.88
CA TYR A 62 -7.17 -1.80 -3.49
C TYR A 62 -5.66 -1.94 -3.66
N ASN A 63 -5.14 -3.12 -3.41
CA ASN A 63 -3.74 -3.44 -3.61
C ASN A 63 -3.62 -4.77 -4.34
N LEU A 64 -2.75 -4.83 -5.33
CA LEU A 64 -2.34 -6.06 -5.99
C LEU A 64 -0.82 -6.06 -6.08
N GLY A 65 -0.20 -7.12 -5.59
CA GLY A 65 1.24 -7.32 -5.61
C GLY A 65 1.63 -8.66 -6.19
N VAL A 66 2.76 -8.70 -6.87
CA VAL A 66 3.39 -9.90 -7.39
C VAL A 66 4.86 -9.94 -7.00
N GLY A 67 5.36 -11.10 -6.64
CA GLY A 67 6.78 -11.35 -6.41
C GLY A 67 7.25 -12.52 -7.28
N VAL A 68 8.39 -12.38 -7.94
CA VAL A 68 8.98 -13.41 -8.79
C VAL A 68 10.40 -13.68 -8.36
N LYS A 69 10.73 -14.93 -8.06
CA LYS A 69 12.10 -15.35 -7.72
C LYS A 69 12.95 -15.35 -8.98
N LEU A 70 14.07 -14.64 -8.95
CA LEU A 70 15.06 -14.56 -10.02
C LEU A 70 16.43 -15.01 -9.48
N GLY A 71 16.72 -16.30 -9.59
CA GLY A 71 17.89 -16.88 -8.95
C GLY A 71 17.86 -16.75 -7.43
N ALA A 72 18.86 -16.11 -6.84
CA ALA A 72 18.89 -15.80 -5.41
C ALA A 72 18.11 -14.53 -5.04
N GLY A 73 17.78 -13.69 -6.02
CA GLY A 73 17.04 -12.43 -5.83
C GLY A 73 15.54 -12.57 -6.05
N GLU A 74 14.82 -11.47 -5.83
CA GLU A 74 13.39 -11.38 -6.04
C GLU A 74 13.02 -10.05 -6.70
N LEU A 75 12.19 -10.12 -7.75
CA LEU A 75 11.54 -8.97 -8.36
C LEU A 75 10.14 -8.83 -7.78
N LEU A 76 9.81 -7.64 -7.32
CA LEU A 76 8.52 -7.29 -6.73
C LEU A 76 7.84 -6.22 -7.59
N GLY A 77 6.56 -6.38 -7.82
CA GLY A 77 5.72 -5.37 -8.46
C GLY A 77 4.45 -5.17 -7.66
N GLN A 78 3.94 -3.94 -7.61
CA GLN A 78 2.66 -3.65 -6.98
C GLN A 78 1.91 -2.53 -7.67
N VAL A 79 0.59 -2.59 -7.59
CA VAL A 79 -0.33 -1.51 -7.95
C VAL A 79 -1.26 -1.29 -6.77
N ILE A 80 -1.39 -0.04 -6.35
CA ILE A 80 -2.30 0.38 -5.29
C ILE A 80 -3.22 1.45 -5.87
N GLN A 81 -4.52 1.28 -5.72
CA GLN A 81 -5.51 2.31 -6.05
C GLN A 81 -6.17 2.80 -4.77
N GLN A 82 -6.23 4.11 -4.61
CA GLN A 82 -6.82 4.77 -3.45
C GLN A 82 -7.86 5.80 -3.91
N LYS A 83 -8.94 5.90 -3.15
CA LYS A 83 -10.02 6.87 -3.40
C LYS A 83 -10.54 7.39 -2.06
N VAL A 84 -10.83 8.69 -2.02
CA VAL A 84 -11.58 9.32 -0.93
C VAL A 84 -12.89 9.84 -1.49
N SER A 85 -14.01 9.33 -0.99
CA SER A 85 -15.34 9.77 -1.42
C SER A 85 -15.77 10.97 -0.58
N THR A 86 -15.85 12.14 -1.20
CA THR A 86 -16.11 13.42 -0.51
C THR A 86 -17.51 13.99 -0.80
N GLY A 87 -18.33 13.30 -1.62
CA GLY A 87 -19.62 13.80 -2.07
C GLY A 87 -19.55 14.79 -3.23
N GLY A 88 -18.36 15.09 -3.73
CA GLY A 88 -18.08 15.94 -4.90
C GLY A 88 -17.12 15.26 -5.86
N THR A 89 -16.10 15.98 -6.33
CA THR A 89 -15.03 15.37 -7.13
C THR A 89 -14.10 14.61 -6.21
N ASP A 90 -14.17 13.30 -6.26
CA ASP A 90 -13.43 12.41 -5.37
C ASP A 90 -11.91 12.40 -5.67
N PRO A 91 -11.04 12.69 -4.69
CA PRO A 91 -9.61 12.45 -4.81
C PRO A 91 -9.32 10.97 -5.08
N LYS A 92 -8.50 10.70 -6.09
CA LYS A 92 -8.06 9.35 -6.47
C LYS A 92 -6.58 9.34 -6.78
N ALA A 93 -5.94 8.23 -6.48
CA ALA A 93 -4.57 7.98 -6.91
C ALA A 93 -4.37 6.51 -7.28
N THR A 94 -3.45 6.28 -8.22
CA THR A 94 -2.91 4.97 -8.54
C THR A 94 -1.41 5.01 -8.32
N THR A 95 -0.91 4.19 -7.41
CA THR A 95 0.52 4.06 -7.12
C THR A 95 1.05 2.78 -7.77
N PHE A 96 2.14 2.90 -8.49
CA PHE A 96 2.90 1.78 -9.05
C PHE A 96 4.23 1.68 -8.31
N GLY A 97 4.64 0.47 -8.01
CA GLY A 97 5.95 0.20 -7.42
C GLY A 97 6.59 -1.02 -8.05
N ILE A 98 7.89 -0.94 -8.29
CA ILE A 98 8.73 -2.07 -8.68
C ILE A 98 9.97 -2.07 -7.79
N ALA A 99 10.39 -3.24 -7.36
CA ALA A 99 11.59 -3.40 -6.55
C ALA A 99 12.33 -4.68 -6.94
N TYR A 100 13.65 -4.62 -6.92
CA TYR A 100 14.49 -5.80 -6.99
C TYR A 100 15.34 -5.88 -5.73
N THR A 101 15.44 -7.07 -5.13
CA THR A 101 16.29 -7.34 -3.99
C THR A 101 17.19 -8.53 -4.27
N GLN A 102 18.48 -8.41 -3.95
CA GLN A 102 19.49 -9.44 -4.13
C GLN A 102 20.19 -9.70 -2.81
N PRO A 103 20.05 -10.88 -2.19
CA PRO A 103 20.85 -11.25 -1.02
C PRO A 103 22.29 -11.48 -1.45
N LEU A 104 23.23 -10.85 -0.74
CA LEU A 104 24.67 -11.06 -0.87
C LEU A 104 25.15 -12.06 0.18
N SER A 105 24.49 -12.11 1.32
CA SER A 105 24.71 -13.08 2.40
C SER A 105 23.43 -13.26 3.23
N LYS A 106 23.46 -14.12 4.25
CA LYS A 106 22.34 -14.28 5.20
C LYS A 106 21.97 -12.98 5.95
N ARG A 107 22.91 -12.03 6.02
CA ARG A 107 22.74 -10.77 6.77
C ARG A 107 22.79 -9.53 5.89
N THR A 108 23.10 -9.67 4.60
CA THR A 108 23.32 -8.53 3.71
C THR A 108 22.51 -8.68 2.44
N ASN A 109 21.75 -7.68 2.08
CA ASN A 109 21.12 -7.59 0.77
C ASN A 109 21.30 -6.19 0.16
N VAL A 110 21.30 -6.12 -1.15
CA VAL A 110 21.19 -4.89 -1.92
C VAL A 110 19.81 -4.83 -2.54
N TYR A 111 19.31 -3.62 -2.75
CA TYR A 111 18.00 -3.42 -3.38
C TYR A 111 18.00 -2.19 -4.28
N ALA A 112 17.11 -2.20 -5.26
CA ALA A 112 16.75 -1.06 -6.06
C ALA A 112 15.21 -0.98 -6.12
N THR A 113 14.65 0.22 -5.99
CA THR A 113 13.20 0.44 -6.04
C THR A 113 12.86 1.63 -6.91
N TYR A 114 11.74 1.55 -7.60
CA TYR A 114 11.10 2.69 -8.26
C TYR A 114 9.62 2.71 -7.88
N GLY A 115 9.10 3.89 -7.63
CA GLY A 115 7.68 4.11 -7.36
C GLY A 115 7.20 5.43 -7.94
N GLN A 116 5.92 5.45 -8.29
CA GLN A 116 5.21 6.65 -8.73
C GLN A 116 3.77 6.59 -8.26
N THR A 117 3.27 7.69 -7.71
CA THR A 117 1.85 7.89 -7.45
C THR A 117 1.30 8.83 -8.49
N ARG A 118 0.24 8.42 -9.19
CA ARG A 118 -0.51 9.26 -10.13
C ARG A 118 -1.80 9.72 -9.47
N ASN A 119 -1.90 11.02 -9.26
CA ASN A 119 -3.06 11.67 -8.67
C ASN A 119 -4.01 12.17 -9.77
N ASN A 120 -5.33 12.15 -9.52
CA ASN A 120 -6.26 12.95 -10.32
C ASN A 120 -6.15 14.43 -9.90
N SER A 121 -6.83 15.32 -10.62
CA SER A 121 -6.77 16.77 -10.39
C SER A 121 -7.12 17.25 -8.98
N THR A 122 -7.81 16.44 -8.20
CA THR A 122 -8.17 16.72 -6.79
C THR A 122 -7.40 15.86 -5.79
N GLY A 123 -6.62 14.90 -6.25
CA GLY A 123 -5.83 14.00 -5.43
C GLY A 123 -4.53 14.64 -4.97
N ALA A 124 -4.16 14.41 -3.71
CA ALA A 124 -2.90 14.84 -3.12
C ALA A 124 -2.28 13.69 -2.30
N PHE A 125 -2.29 12.49 -2.87
CA PHE A 125 -1.72 11.32 -2.22
C PHE A 125 -0.20 11.30 -2.38
N SER A 126 0.47 11.08 -1.26
CA SER A 126 1.93 10.97 -1.20
C SER A 126 2.41 9.61 -1.71
N LEU A 127 3.63 9.57 -2.23
CA LEU A 127 4.37 8.35 -2.45
C LEU A 127 5.20 8.01 -1.20
N ARG A 128 5.08 6.78 -0.71
CA ARG A 128 5.99 6.22 0.28
C ARG A 128 6.98 5.28 -0.41
N ALA A 129 8.25 5.59 -0.32
CA ALA A 129 9.35 4.82 -0.89
C ALA A 129 10.40 4.56 0.20
N SER A 130 10.57 3.30 0.60
CA SER A 130 11.42 2.90 1.73
C SER A 130 11.05 3.65 3.02
N ASP A 131 11.93 4.52 3.46
CA ASP A 131 11.84 5.34 4.67
C ASP A 131 11.49 6.82 4.38
N ILE A 132 11.32 7.18 3.08
CA ILE A 132 10.94 8.53 2.66
C ILE A 132 9.46 8.59 2.28
N THR A 133 8.83 9.72 2.64
CA THR A 133 7.50 10.08 2.14
C THR A 133 7.64 11.32 1.28
N ILE A 134 7.22 11.23 0.02
CA ILE A 134 7.24 12.33 -0.94
C ILE A 134 5.80 12.79 -1.12
N ALA A 135 5.51 13.97 -0.58
CA ALA A 135 4.21 14.60 -0.75
C ALA A 135 4.12 15.36 -2.07
N PRO A 136 2.96 15.42 -2.72
CA PRO A 136 2.73 16.33 -3.83
C PRO A 136 2.79 17.79 -3.34
N VAL A 137 3.25 18.70 -4.19
CA VAL A 137 3.30 20.13 -3.88
C VAL A 137 1.90 20.74 -3.97
N VAL A 138 1.15 20.32 -4.97
CA VAL A 138 -0.26 20.72 -5.18
C VAL A 138 -1.10 19.49 -5.55
N ALA A 139 -2.42 19.63 -5.47
CA ALA A 139 -3.32 18.58 -5.95
C ALA A 139 -3.10 18.31 -7.44
N GLY A 140 -3.07 17.04 -7.82
CA GLY A 140 -2.79 16.58 -9.18
C GLY A 140 -1.32 16.31 -9.49
N ASP A 141 -0.39 16.68 -8.61
CA ASP A 141 1.03 16.32 -8.77
C ASP A 141 1.25 14.81 -8.60
N ASP A 142 2.19 14.30 -9.38
CA ASP A 142 2.56 12.88 -9.43
C ASP A 142 3.94 12.62 -8.81
N PRO A 143 4.05 12.42 -7.48
CA PRO A 143 5.33 12.14 -6.85
C PRO A 143 5.92 10.81 -7.34
N LYS A 144 7.23 10.82 -7.59
CA LYS A 144 8.00 9.65 -8.00
C LYS A 144 9.33 9.57 -7.27
N ALA A 145 9.82 8.35 -7.07
CA ALA A 145 11.10 8.10 -6.42
C ALA A 145 11.82 6.92 -7.03
N PHE A 146 13.14 7.00 -7.02
CA PHE A 146 14.05 5.90 -7.26
C PHE A 146 14.99 5.79 -6.07
N SER A 147 15.22 4.58 -5.57
CA SER A 147 16.14 4.34 -4.46
C SER A 147 17.00 3.11 -4.74
N VAL A 148 18.25 3.17 -4.32
CA VAL A 148 19.16 2.02 -4.23
C VAL A 148 19.75 1.99 -2.84
N GLY A 149 19.98 0.80 -2.31
CA GLY A 149 20.53 0.68 -0.97
C GLY A 149 21.09 -0.68 -0.65
N LEU A 150 21.78 -0.72 0.48
CA LEU A 150 22.30 -1.92 1.09
C LEU A 150 21.72 -2.01 2.51
N ARG A 151 21.22 -3.17 2.86
CA ARG A 151 20.73 -3.47 4.21
C ARG A 151 21.64 -4.55 4.81
N HIS A 152 22.21 -4.25 5.98
CA HIS A 152 23.00 -5.21 6.77
C HIS A 152 22.36 -5.39 8.15
N MET A 153 22.24 -6.64 8.60
CA MET A 153 21.78 -6.99 9.95
C MET A 153 22.99 -7.45 10.77
N PHE A 154 23.21 -6.86 11.91
CA PHE A 154 24.28 -7.20 12.85
C PHE A 154 23.89 -8.37 13.75
#